data_b5174d4dfb4c2f272522e69e6e556cc6
#
_entry.id   b5174d4dfb4c2f272522e69e6e556cc6
#
_cell.length_a   1.000
_cell.length_b   1.000
_cell.length_c   1.000
_cell.angle_alpha   90.00
_cell.angle_beta   90.00
_cell.angle_gamma   90.00
#
_symmetry.space_group_name_H-M   'P 1'
#
loop_
_entity.id
_entity.type
_entity.pdbx_description
1 polymer ?
#
loop_
_entity_poly.entity_id
_entity_poly.type
_entity_poly.pdbx_seq_one_letter_code
_entity_poly.pdbx_strand_id
1 'polypeptide(L)'
;ADIGVAPNGEILYKHILDTRLGDYHAMVPMAELDAIGAGGGSIAYVDSGGQFQVGPRSAGADPGPSCYGTGGTEPTATDCMLALGWIDPDNFLGGRTKLHPEMARKAIQDNLCGPLGMSVEAAASGAIRILTHSMIQACEINSVRRGYDPRDFALVAFGGAGPLFACEIAKEMNIPAVIIPPTPGLTSALGLLASDVTYEQSRTVMASSANPETELLEANFAKLEAVILGQLRDDGFQDADIEIT
;
A
#
# COMPACT_ATOMS: atom_id res chain seq x y z
N ALA A 1 0.64 -3.61 2.67
CA ALA A 1 0.32 -2.18 2.75
C ALA A 1 1.22 -1.43 1.77
N ASP A 2 0.63 -0.50 1.07
CA ASP A 2 1.32 0.42 0.16
C ASP A 2 1.30 1.79 0.82
N ILE A 3 2.47 2.43 0.88
CA ILE A 3 2.66 3.67 1.64
C ILE A 3 3.34 4.69 0.73
N GLY A 4 2.80 5.90 0.70
CA GLY A 4 3.36 7.02 -0.02
C GLY A 4 3.10 8.34 0.70
N VAL A 5 3.78 9.38 0.28
CA VAL A 5 3.60 10.74 0.79
C VAL A 5 3.17 11.64 -0.37
N ALA A 6 2.17 12.48 -0.13
CA ALA A 6 1.65 13.45 -1.08
C ALA A 6 1.81 14.88 -0.49
N PRO A 7 2.98 15.52 -0.63
CA PRO A 7 3.19 16.88 -0.15
C PRO A 7 2.23 17.85 -0.86
N ASN A 8 1.55 18.69 -0.08
CA ASN A 8 0.53 19.61 -0.59
C ASN A 8 -0.63 18.95 -1.38
N GLY A 9 -0.82 17.64 -1.20
CA GLY A 9 -1.83 16.87 -1.93
C GLY A 9 -1.39 16.35 -3.30
N GLU A 10 -0.14 16.57 -3.68
CA GLU A 10 0.41 16.12 -4.96
C GLU A 10 1.11 14.77 -4.83
N ILE A 11 0.79 13.84 -5.74
CA ILE A 11 1.43 12.54 -5.78
C ILE A 11 2.85 12.70 -6.32
N LEU A 12 3.83 12.11 -5.62
CA LEU A 12 5.19 12.02 -6.10
C LEU A 12 5.33 10.86 -7.07
N TYR A 13 6.12 11.05 -8.13
CA TYR A 13 6.44 10.00 -9.10
C TYR A 13 7.89 9.57 -8.96
N LYS A 14 8.14 8.27 -9.10
CA LYS A 14 9.49 7.72 -9.18
C LYS A 14 10.15 8.19 -10.47
N HIS A 15 11.45 8.48 -10.37
CA HIS A 15 12.21 8.75 -11.59
C HIS A 15 12.14 7.51 -12.49
N ILE A 16 11.97 7.72 -13.79
CA ILE A 16 11.75 6.66 -14.78
C ILE A 16 12.84 5.56 -14.75
N LEU A 17 14.09 5.94 -14.42
CA LEU A 17 15.20 5.00 -14.27
C LEU A 17 15.19 4.21 -12.96
N ASP A 18 14.41 4.65 -11.97
CA ASP A 18 14.33 4.01 -10.66
C ASP A 18 13.15 3.04 -10.55
N THR A 19 12.31 2.99 -11.59
CA THR A 19 11.17 2.09 -11.63
C THR A 19 11.62 0.67 -11.90
N ARG A 20 11.38 -0.23 -10.93
CA ARG A 20 11.69 -1.65 -11.04
C ARG A 20 10.45 -2.51 -10.86
N LEU A 21 10.34 -3.55 -11.68
CA LEU A 21 9.39 -4.65 -11.54
C LEU A 21 10.21 -5.93 -11.33
N GLY A 22 10.34 -6.35 -10.07
CA GLY A 22 11.27 -7.40 -9.68
C GLY A 22 12.72 -6.97 -9.98
N ASP A 23 13.44 -7.77 -10.76
CA ASP A 23 14.83 -7.50 -11.14
C ASP A 23 14.99 -6.64 -12.41
N TYR A 24 13.87 -6.23 -13.03
CA TYR A 24 13.88 -5.50 -14.30
C TYR A 24 13.58 -4.01 -14.10
N HIS A 25 14.30 -3.15 -14.83
CA HIS A 25 13.94 -1.73 -14.95
C HIS A 25 12.79 -1.60 -15.95
N ALA A 26 11.66 -1.06 -15.50
CA ALA A 26 10.46 -0.94 -16.32
C ALA A 26 10.41 0.34 -17.16
N MET A 27 11.14 1.38 -16.75
CA MET A 27 11.22 2.70 -17.42
C MET A 27 9.82 3.29 -17.72
N VAL A 28 8.89 3.12 -16.79
CA VAL A 28 7.54 3.71 -16.85
C VAL A 28 7.34 4.65 -15.68
N PRO A 29 6.58 5.75 -15.84
CA PRO A 29 6.23 6.61 -14.72
C PRO A 29 5.35 5.83 -13.75
N MET A 30 5.71 5.86 -12.47
CA MET A 30 4.94 5.22 -11.40
C MET A 30 4.84 6.14 -10.19
N ALA A 31 3.69 6.14 -9.55
CA ALA A 31 3.54 6.80 -8.26
C ALA A 31 4.59 6.28 -7.26
N GLU A 32 5.15 7.18 -6.47
CA GLU A 32 6.17 6.83 -5.49
C GLU A 32 5.55 6.19 -4.26
N LEU A 33 5.33 4.88 -4.37
CA LEU A 33 4.76 4.04 -3.32
C LEU A 33 5.75 2.95 -2.94
N ASP A 34 5.85 2.65 -1.64
CA ASP A 34 6.57 1.51 -1.13
C ASP A 34 5.59 0.45 -0.62
N ALA A 35 5.66 -0.73 -1.21
CA ALA A 35 4.87 -1.88 -0.80
C ALA A 35 5.62 -2.69 0.26
N ILE A 36 4.96 -2.95 1.38
CA ILE A 36 5.48 -3.83 2.43
C ILE A 36 4.58 -5.05 2.60
N GLY A 37 5.17 -6.18 2.95
CA GLY A 37 4.45 -7.43 3.20
C GLY A 37 3.65 -7.42 4.51
N ALA A 38 2.85 -6.37 4.73
CA ALA A 38 2.06 -6.15 5.94
C ALA A 38 0.58 -5.92 5.58
N GLY A 39 -0.32 -6.72 6.13
CA GLY A 39 -1.76 -6.63 5.87
C GLY A 39 -2.57 -7.65 6.65
N GLY A 40 -3.88 -7.70 6.41
CA GLY A 40 -4.79 -8.62 7.12
C GLY A 40 -4.43 -10.09 6.96
N GLY A 41 -3.92 -10.49 5.79
CA GLY A 41 -3.49 -11.87 5.50
C GLY A 41 -2.10 -12.21 6.00
N SER A 42 -1.33 -11.28 6.60
CA SER A 42 0.02 -11.56 7.11
C SER A 42 -0.02 -12.62 8.20
N ILE A 43 0.74 -13.70 7.98
CA ILE A 43 0.80 -14.86 8.89
C ILE A 43 1.67 -14.52 10.08
N ALA A 44 1.17 -14.82 11.28
CA ALA A 44 1.91 -14.74 12.54
C ALA A 44 2.50 -16.10 12.89
N TYR A 45 3.80 -16.16 13.17
CA TYR A 45 4.50 -17.40 13.44
C TYR A 45 5.71 -17.20 14.35
N VAL A 46 6.22 -18.28 14.89
CA VAL A 46 7.50 -18.30 15.61
C VAL A 46 8.53 -18.95 14.69
N ASP A 47 9.61 -18.26 14.42
CA ASP A 47 10.66 -18.77 13.54
C ASP A 47 11.55 -19.84 14.24
N SER A 48 12.48 -20.43 13.49
CA SER A 48 13.39 -21.45 14.01
C SER A 48 14.34 -20.95 15.12
N GLY A 49 14.49 -19.63 15.25
CA GLY A 49 15.25 -18.98 16.32
C GLY A 49 14.42 -18.63 17.54
N GLY A 50 13.12 -18.98 17.56
CA GLY A 50 12.20 -18.64 18.65
C GLY A 50 11.69 -17.20 18.61
N GLN A 51 11.90 -16.46 17.51
CA GLN A 51 11.46 -15.09 17.36
C GLN A 51 10.01 -15.03 16.88
N PHE A 52 9.21 -14.19 17.51
CA PHE A 52 7.85 -13.92 17.06
C PHE A 52 7.85 -13.01 15.82
N GLN A 53 7.32 -13.49 14.72
CA GLN A 53 7.29 -12.83 13.42
C GLN A 53 5.86 -12.67 12.90
N VAL A 54 5.61 -11.59 12.11
CA VAL A 54 4.34 -11.40 11.39
C VAL A 54 4.64 -10.93 9.97
N GLY A 55 4.23 -11.72 8.97
CA GLY A 55 4.63 -11.51 7.58
C GLY A 55 6.10 -11.90 7.33
N PRO A 56 6.69 -11.62 6.16
CA PRO A 56 6.00 -11.11 4.96
C PRO A 56 5.09 -12.15 4.29
N ARG A 57 5.12 -13.44 4.75
CA ARG A 57 4.23 -14.48 4.23
C ARG A 57 2.77 -14.10 4.48
N SER A 58 1.94 -14.34 3.47
CA SER A 58 0.50 -14.10 3.52
C SER A 58 -0.27 -15.39 3.26
N ALA A 59 -1.38 -15.57 3.95
CA ALA A 59 -2.32 -16.65 3.69
C ALA A 59 -3.10 -16.44 2.36
N GLY A 60 -2.96 -15.27 1.74
CA GLY A 60 -3.71 -14.93 0.52
C GLY A 60 -5.21 -14.88 0.75
N ALA A 61 -5.95 -15.14 -0.32
CA ALA A 61 -7.41 -15.30 -0.29
C ALA A 61 -7.82 -16.78 -0.19
N ASP A 62 -6.99 -17.68 -0.64
CA ASP A 62 -7.17 -19.13 -0.60
C ASP A 62 -5.88 -19.79 -0.09
N PRO A 63 -5.91 -20.50 1.05
CA PRO A 63 -7.07 -20.73 1.94
C PRO A 63 -7.48 -19.50 2.76
N GLY A 64 -6.70 -18.42 2.79
CA GLY A 64 -6.96 -17.21 3.55
C GLY A 64 -6.82 -17.37 5.07
N PRO A 65 -7.25 -16.34 5.85
CA PRO A 65 -7.31 -16.39 7.30
C PRO A 65 -8.10 -17.59 7.83
N SER A 66 -7.68 -18.14 8.95
CA SER A 66 -8.36 -19.30 9.59
C SER A 66 -9.83 -19.01 9.88
N CYS A 67 -10.16 -17.79 10.28
CA CYS A 67 -11.52 -17.36 10.56
C CYS A 67 -12.46 -17.33 9.36
N TYR A 68 -11.95 -17.46 8.14
CA TYR A 68 -12.80 -17.54 6.93
C TYR A 68 -13.48 -18.91 6.79
N GLY A 69 -12.96 -19.93 7.45
CA GLY A 69 -13.52 -21.29 7.36
C GLY A 69 -13.23 -22.02 6.03
N THR A 70 -12.30 -21.53 5.25
CA THR A 70 -11.90 -22.02 3.92
C THR A 70 -10.70 -22.99 3.95
N GLY A 71 -10.28 -23.39 5.15
CA GLY A 71 -9.20 -24.38 5.34
C GLY A 71 -7.88 -23.78 5.82
N GLY A 72 -7.79 -22.46 6.07
CA GLY A 72 -6.62 -21.84 6.69
C GLY A 72 -6.40 -22.37 8.11
N THR A 73 -5.14 -22.66 8.45
CA THR A 73 -4.75 -23.19 9.78
C THR A 73 -3.69 -22.34 10.48
N GLU A 74 -2.99 -21.49 9.75
CA GLU A 74 -2.02 -20.56 10.31
C GLU A 74 -2.73 -19.26 10.73
N PRO A 75 -2.41 -18.71 11.92
CA PRO A 75 -3.02 -17.48 12.37
C PRO A 75 -2.54 -16.29 11.55
N THR A 76 -3.45 -15.42 11.15
CA THR A 76 -3.16 -14.20 10.43
C THR A 76 -3.45 -12.96 11.27
N ALA A 77 -3.06 -11.77 10.78
CA ALA A 77 -3.45 -10.52 11.42
C ALA A 77 -4.97 -10.36 11.52
N THR A 78 -5.74 -10.84 10.52
CA THR A 78 -7.21 -10.85 10.58
C THR A 78 -7.73 -11.73 11.71
N ASP A 79 -7.15 -12.92 11.90
CA ASP A 79 -7.50 -13.80 13.01
C ASP A 79 -7.20 -13.13 14.37
N CYS A 80 -6.06 -12.46 14.48
CA CYS A 80 -5.68 -11.74 15.68
C CYS A 80 -6.63 -10.57 15.99
N MET A 81 -6.98 -9.78 14.98
CA MET A 81 -7.94 -8.66 15.14
C MET A 81 -9.33 -9.17 15.51
N LEU A 82 -9.78 -10.28 14.93
CA LEU A 82 -11.05 -10.90 15.28
C LEU A 82 -11.04 -11.44 16.73
N ALA A 83 -9.95 -12.11 17.14
CA ALA A 83 -9.80 -12.62 18.51
C ALA A 83 -9.78 -11.50 19.56
N LEU A 84 -9.31 -10.30 19.20
CA LEU A 84 -9.32 -9.11 20.04
C LEU A 84 -10.64 -8.32 20.00
N GLY A 85 -11.60 -8.74 19.16
CA GLY A 85 -12.89 -8.07 19.04
C GLY A 85 -12.86 -6.78 18.22
N TRP A 86 -11.84 -6.57 17.40
CA TRP A 86 -11.76 -5.41 16.51
C TRP A 86 -12.61 -5.55 15.25
N ILE A 87 -12.96 -6.78 14.89
CA ILE A 87 -13.80 -7.12 13.74
C ILE A 87 -15.08 -7.80 14.27
N ASP A 88 -16.23 -7.32 13.81
CA ASP A 88 -17.51 -7.95 14.07
C ASP A 88 -17.67 -9.19 13.16
N PRO A 89 -17.77 -10.42 13.73
CA PRO A 89 -17.86 -11.64 12.96
C PRO A 89 -19.11 -11.76 12.10
N ASP A 90 -20.20 -11.10 12.49
CA ASP A 90 -21.48 -11.18 11.81
C ASP A 90 -21.67 -10.08 10.75
N ASN A 91 -20.82 -9.03 10.76
CA ASN A 91 -20.93 -7.90 9.84
C ASN A 91 -19.71 -7.75 8.90
N PHE A 92 -18.96 -8.81 8.71
CA PHE A 92 -17.83 -8.77 7.77
C PHE A 92 -18.33 -8.66 6.33
N LEU A 93 -17.72 -7.76 5.54
CA LEU A 93 -18.17 -7.40 4.18
C LEU A 93 -19.66 -7.02 4.10
N GLY A 94 -20.16 -6.30 5.12
CA GLY A 94 -21.57 -5.94 5.21
C GLY A 94 -22.49 -7.14 5.43
N GLY A 95 -22.01 -8.13 6.18
CA GLY A 95 -22.77 -9.34 6.53
C GLY A 95 -22.81 -10.42 5.43
N ARG A 96 -22.07 -10.24 4.32
CA ARG A 96 -22.04 -11.24 3.23
C ARG A 96 -21.21 -12.47 3.58
N THR A 97 -20.27 -12.33 4.50
CA THR A 97 -19.39 -13.41 4.94
C THR A 97 -19.39 -13.42 6.46
N LYS A 98 -19.70 -14.57 7.02
CA LYS A 98 -19.61 -14.80 8.47
C LYS A 98 -18.19 -15.26 8.80
N LEU A 99 -17.61 -14.66 9.82
CA LEU A 99 -16.33 -15.09 10.35
C LEU A 99 -16.51 -16.08 11.51
N HIS A 100 -15.49 -16.90 11.75
CA HIS A 100 -15.46 -17.95 12.75
C HIS A 100 -14.44 -17.62 13.87
N PRO A 101 -14.84 -16.92 14.96
CA PRO A 101 -13.93 -16.54 16.04
C PRO A 101 -13.24 -17.72 16.71
N GLU A 102 -13.93 -18.86 16.82
CA GLU A 102 -13.40 -20.09 17.39
C GLU A 102 -12.24 -20.67 16.57
N MET A 103 -12.31 -20.53 15.23
CA MET A 103 -11.22 -20.99 14.33
C MET A 103 -10.01 -20.06 14.44
N ALA A 104 -10.22 -18.74 14.51
CA ALA A 104 -9.15 -17.77 14.76
C ALA A 104 -8.42 -18.07 16.08
N ARG A 105 -9.19 -18.22 17.18
CA ARG A 105 -8.63 -18.52 18.50
C ARG A 105 -7.87 -19.85 18.51
N LYS A 106 -8.40 -20.87 17.85
CA LYS A 106 -7.74 -22.16 17.70
C LYS A 106 -6.42 -22.04 16.95
N ALA A 107 -6.37 -21.34 15.82
CA ALA A 107 -5.15 -21.15 15.06
C ALA A 107 -4.06 -20.42 15.89
N ILE A 108 -4.43 -19.38 16.64
CA ILE A 108 -3.53 -18.67 17.54
C ILE A 108 -3.04 -19.59 18.66
N GLN A 109 -3.95 -20.37 19.28
CA GLN A 109 -3.63 -21.29 20.36
C GLN A 109 -2.63 -22.36 19.91
N ASP A 110 -2.88 -22.99 18.77
CA ASP A 110 -2.10 -24.12 18.27
C ASP A 110 -0.69 -23.71 17.79
N ASN A 111 -0.57 -22.50 17.23
CA ASN A 111 0.68 -22.08 16.56
C ASN A 111 1.54 -21.11 17.40
N LEU A 112 0.94 -20.31 18.28
CA LEU A 112 1.65 -19.22 18.97
C LEU A 112 1.75 -19.40 20.48
N CYS A 113 0.68 -19.85 21.13
CA CYS A 113 0.60 -19.82 22.60
C CYS A 113 1.65 -20.70 23.27
N GLY A 114 1.84 -21.93 22.77
CA GLY A 114 2.82 -22.87 23.31
C GLY A 114 4.27 -22.35 23.19
N PRO A 115 4.74 -22.05 21.97
CA PRO A 115 6.10 -21.55 21.75
C PRO A 115 6.41 -20.23 22.46
N LEU A 116 5.43 -19.33 22.60
CA LEU A 116 5.63 -18.01 23.21
C LEU A 116 5.34 -17.99 24.72
N GLY A 117 4.69 -19.01 25.27
CA GLY A 117 4.24 -19.02 26.66
C GLY A 117 3.18 -17.93 26.95
N MET A 118 2.34 -17.59 25.97
CA MET A 118 1.36 -16.50 26.03
C MET A 118 -0.08 -17.00 25.97
N SER A 119 -1.03 -16.21 26.48
CA SER A 119 -2.46 -16.40 26.21
C SER A 119 -2.78 -16.04 24.76
N VAL A 120 -3.96 -16.44 24.28
CA VAL A 120 -4.45 -16.09 22.92
C VAL A 120 -4.50 -14.57 22.73
N GLU A 121 -5.01 -13.85 23.72
CA GLU A 121 -5.11 -12.38 23.68
C GLU A 121 -3.74 -11.71 23.67
N ALA A 122 -2.80 -12.22 24.48
CA ALA A 122 -1.46 -11.67 24.52
C ALA A 122 -0.70 -11.92 23.21
N ALA A 123 -0.82 -13.11 22.62
CA ALA A 123 -0.23 -13.47 21.35
C ALA A 123 -0.86 -12.64 20.19
N ALA A 124 -2.19 -12.51 20.17
CA ALA A 124 -2.89 -11.69 19.18
C ALA A 124 -2.48 -10.21 19.27
N SER A 125 -2.44 -9.65 20.46
CA SER A 125 -1.98 -8.26 20.68
C SER A 125 -0.51 -8.09 20.27
N GLY A 126 0.33 -9.05 20.59
CA GLY A 126 1.75 -9.06 20.18
C GLY A 126 1.91 -9.05 18.66
N ALA A 127 1.15 -9.89 17.95
CA ALA A 127 1.15 -9.94 16.49
C ALA A 127 0.75 -8.59 15.86
N ILE A 128 -0.32 -7.98 16.35
CA ILE A 128 -0.78 -6.68 15.86
C ILE A 128 0.26 -5.59 16.11
N ARG A 129 0.90 -5.58 17.28
CA ARG A 129 1.96 -4.61 17.59
C ARG A 129 3.17 -4.75 16.67
N ILE A 130 3.62 -5.98 16.37
CA ILE A 130 4.72 -6.23 15.42
C ILE A 130 4.34 -5.68 14.04
N LEU A 131 3.14 -5.97 13.56
CA LEU A 131 2.68 -5.53 12.25
C LEU A 131 2.54 -4.01 12.18
N THR A 132 1.97 -3.39 13.21
CA THR A 132 1.86 -1.92 13.32
C THR A 132 3.24 -1.27 13.29
N HIS A 133 4.21 -1.82 14.03
CA HIS A 133 5.57 -1.29 14.04
C HIS A 133 6.24 -1.37 12.66
N SER A 134 6.03 -2.46 11.93
CA SER A 134 6.52 -2.58 10.55
C SER A 134 5.90 -1.52 9.62
N MET A 135 4.62 -1.20 9.80
CA MET A 135 3.96 -0.11 9.06
C MET A 135 4.51 1.26 9.45
N ILE A 136 4.76 1.51 10.74
CA ILE A 136 5.38 2.75 11.22
C ILE A 136 6.76 2.94 10.60
N GLN A 137 7.61 1.93 10.62
CA GLN A 137 8.93 1.98 10.00
C GLN A 137 8.85 2.33 8.50
N ALA A 138 7.89 1.77 7.78
CA ALA A 138 7.69 2.10 6.37
C ALA A 138 7.17 3.53 6.16
N CYS A 139 6.31 4.03 7.06
CA CYS A 139 5.90 5.44 7.06
C CYS A 139 7.09 6.37 7.34
N GLU A 140 7.98 6.03 8.28
CA GLU A 140 9.19 6.80 8.58
C GLU A 140 10.15 6.86 7.38
N ILE A 141 10.32 5.73 6.66
CA ILE A 141 11.13 5.69 5.45
C ILE A 141 10.58 6.64 4.40
N ASN A 142 9.26 6.67 4.24
CA ASN A 142 8.59 7.50 3.22
C ASN A 142 8.44 8.96 3.64
N SER A 143 8.52 9.30 4.91
CA SER A 143 8.40 10.68 5.42
C SER A 143 9.72 11.21 5.96
N VAL A 144 10.10 10.80 7.16
CA VAL A 144 11.24 11.38 7.92
C VAL A 144 12.55 11.27 7.14
N ARG A 145 12.84 10.11 6.54
CA ARG A 145 14.08 9.91 5.77
C ARG A 145 14.14 10.74 4.49
N ARG A 146 12.99 11.21 4.01
CA ARG A 146 12.86 12.11 2.86
C ARG A 146 12.79 13.58 3.24
N GLY A 147 12.88 13.90 4.54
CA GLY A 147 12.86 15.26 5.05
C GLY A 147 11.47 15.82 5.33
N TYR A 148 10.43 14.99 5.28
CA TYR A 148 9.07 15.39 5.65
C TYR A 148 8.83 15.13 7.15
N ASP A 149 8.25 16.10 7.82
CA ASP A 149 7.80 15.94 9.21
C ASP A 149 6.37 15.37 9.23
N PRO A 150 6.15 14.17 9.79
CA PRO A 150 4.82 13.57 9.84
C PRO A 150 3.76 14.43 10.55
N ARG A 151 4.20 15.32 11.43
CA ARG A 151 3.32 16.25 12.17
C ARG A 151 2.65 17.30 11.29
N ASP A 152 3.18 17.53 10.09
CA ASP A 152 2.64 18.46 9.09
C ASP A 152 1.64 17.80 8.14
N PHE A 153 1.39 16.48 8.30
CA PHE A 153 0.54 15.69 7.42
C PHE A 153 -0.70 15.14 8.12
N ALA A 154 -1.68 14.74 7.35
CA ALA A 154 -2.76 13.85 7.78
C ALA A 154 -2.50 12.44 7.23
N LEU A 155 -2.83 11.41 8.03
CA LEU A 155 -2.78 10.02 7.59
C LEU A 155 -4.08 9.64 6.90
N VAL A 156 -4.04 9.40 5.60
CA VAL A 156 -5.18 8.88 4.85
C VAL A 156 -5.10 7.35 4.84
N ALA A 157 -6.05 6.68 5.49
CA ALA A 157 -6.05 5.24 5.62
C ALA A 157 -7.23 4.61 4.87
N PHE A 158 -6.93 3.73 3.94
CA PHE A 158 -7.92 3.04 3.12
C PHE A 158 -7.51 1.59 2.86
N GLY A 159 -8.30 0.88 2.03
CA GLY A 159 -8.18 -0.58 1.85
C GLY A 159 -8.90 -1.36 2.95
N GLY A 160 -8.74 -2.69 2.93
CA GLY A 160 -9.46 -3.58 3.84
C GLY A 160 -8.98 -3.52 5.29
N ALA A 161 -7.67 -3.39 5.51
CA ALA A 161 -7.08 -3.43 6.85
C ALA A 161 -6.46 -2.10 7.29
N GLY A 162 -6.12 -1.19 6.37
CA GLY A 162 -5.48 0.10 6.67
C GLY A 162 -6.15 0.89 7.80
N PRO A 163 -7.47 1.09 7.77
CA PRO A 163 -8.20 1.83 8.80
C PRO A 163 -8.04 1.28 10.22
N LEU A 164 -7.84 -0.05 10.37
CA LEU A 164 -7.71 -0.69 11.68
C LEU A 164 -6.38 -0.35 12.38
N PHE A 165 -5.35 0.00 11.63
CA PHE A 165 -4.03 0.36 12.15
C PHE A 165 -3.80 1.87 12.25
N ALA A 166 -4.63 2.66 11.58
CA ALA A 166 -4.38 4.08 11.34
C ALA A 166 -4.22 4.91 12.63
N CYS A 167 -5.06 4.68 13.64
CA CYS A 167 -5.01 5.42 14.89
C CYS A 167 -3.73 5.16 15.68
N GLU A 168 -3.27 3.91 15.72
CA GLU A 168 -2.02 3.56 16.42
C GLU A 168 -0.79 4.13 15.68
N ILE A 169 -0.78 4.05 14.34
CA ILE A 169 0.27 4.66 13.52
C ILE A 169 0.33 6.18 13.74
N ALA A 170 -0.83 6.85 13.65
CA ALA A 170 -0.89 8.30 13.80
C ALA A 170 -0.44 8.76 15.21
N LYS A 171 -0.85 8.01 16.24
CA LYS A 171 -0.44 8.28 17.63
C LYS A 171 1.06 8.16 17.82
N GLU A 172 1.67 7.09 17.34
CA GLU A 172 3.11 6.84 17.49
C GLU A 172 3.96 7.86 16.72
N MET A 173 3.50 8.24 15.52
CA MET A 173 4.19 9.21 14.67
C MET A 173 3.81 10.67 14.96
N ASN A 174 2.93 10.92 15.94
CA ASN A 174 2.39 12.24 16.25
C ASN A 174 1.71 12.95 15.07
N ILE A 175 1.07 12.17 14.19
CA ILE A 175 0.28 12.70 13.07
C ILE A 175 -1.03 13.27 13.63
N PRO A 176 -1.36 14.55 13.36
CA PRO A 176 -2.45 15.25 14.04
C PRO A 176 -3.85 14.79 13.61
N ALA A 177 -3.99 14.20 12.44
CA ALA A 177 -5.29 13.80 11.89
C ALA A 177 -5.22 12.48 11.12
N VAL A 178 -6.29 11.68 11.25
CA VAL A 178 -6.52 10.48 10.46
C VAL A 178 -7.77 10.71 9.62
N ILE A 179 -7.67 10.46 8.32
CA ILE A 179 -8.77 10.53 7.37
C ILE A 179 -9.09 9.12 6.89
N ILE A 180 -10.32 8.68 7.12
CA ILE A 180 -10.83 7.41 6.61
C ILE A 180 -11.96 7.73 5.63
N PRO A 181 -11.80 7.44 4.33
CA PRO A 181 -12.85 7.66 3.34
C PRO A 181 -14.14 6.88 3.68
N PRO A 182 -15.32 7.34 3.25
CA PRO A 182 -16.60 6.67 3.54
C PRO A 182 -16.66 5.21 3.09
N THR A 183 -15.91 4.87 2.03
CA THR A 183 -15.82 3.50 1.48
C THR A 183 -14.36 3.09 1.37
N PRO A 184 -13.65 2.87 2.49
CA PRO A 184 -12.20 2.68 2.47
C PRO A 184 -11.76 1.48 1.63
N GLY A 185 -12.53 0.42 1.57
CA GLY A 185 -12.25 -0.77 0.75
C GLY A 185 -12.37 -0.55 -0.76
N LEU A 186 -13.00 0.53 -1.20
CA LEU A 186 -13.22 0.88 -2.62
C LEU A 186 -12.45 2.12 -3.07
N THR A 187 -11.66 2.73 -2.20
CA THR A 187 -10.97 4.00 -2.48
C THR A 187 -10.00 3.87 -3.66
N SER A 188 -9.30 2.74 -3.80
CA SER A 188 -8.42 2.51 -4.95
C SER A 188 -9.18 2.45 -6.28
N ALA A 189 -10.36 1.82 -6.29
CA ALA A 189 -11.22 1.78 -7.49
C ALA A 189 -11.77 3.17 -7.82
N LEU A 190 -12.15 3.96 -6.80
CA LEU A 190 -12.56 5.35 -6.98
C LEU A 190 -11.42 6.21 -7.53
N GLY A 191 -10.20 6.02 -7.01
CA GLY A 191 -9.01 6.70 -7.51
C GLY A 191 -8.76 6.41 -8.98
N LEU A 192 -8.88 5.15 -9.40
CA LEU A 192 -8.72 4.76 -10.79
C LEU A 192 -9.76 5.42 -11.71
N LEU A 193 -11.01 5.55 -11.23
CA LEU A 193 -12.08 6.24 -11.98
C LEU A 193 -11.89 7.76 -12.05
N ALA A 194 -11.16 8.33 -11.09
CA ALA A 194 -10.92 9.77 -11.00
C ALA A 194 -9.56 10.20 -11.59
N SER A 195 -8.73 9.24 -11.98
CA SER A 195 -7.41 9.53 -12.56
C SER A 195 -7.53 9.86 -14.03
N ASP A 196 -6.76 10.85 -14.46
CA ASP A 196 -6.61 11.18 -15.86
C ASP A 196 -5.73 10.14 -16.58
N VAL A 197 -5.94 10.00 -17.87
CA VAL A 197 -5.06 9.20 -18.73
C VAL A 197 -3.84 10.04 -19.10
N THR A 198 -2.66 9.59 -18.70
CA THR A 198 -1.41 10.33 -18.92
C THR A 198 -0.44 9.51 -19.75
N TYR A 199 0.11 10.11 -20.79
CA TYR A 199 1.19 9.57 -21.59
C TYR A 199 2.44 10.42 -21.42
N GLU A 200 3.59 9.78 -21.28
CA GLU A 200 4.88 10.43 -21.20
C GLU A 200 5.81 9.87 -22.29
N GLN A 201 6.52 10.75 -22.95
CA GLN A 201 7.57 10.39 -23.90
C GLN A 201 8.83 11.17 -23.59
N SER A 202 9.98 10.48 -23.61
CA SER A 202 11.27 11.09 -23.39
C SER A 202 12.25 10.73 -24.50
N ARG A 203 13.18 11.63 -24.78
CA ARG A 203 14.25 11.42 -25.76
C ARG A 203 15.54 12.05 -25.28
N THR A 204 16.62 11.27 -25.29
CA THR A 204 17.95 11.80 -25.00
C THR A 204 18.47 12.62 -26.16
N VAL A 205 18.87 13.86 -25.89
CA VAL A 205 19.52 14.75 -26.83
C VAL A 205 20.88 15.19 -26.24
N MET A 206 21.97 14.92 -26.95
CA MET A 206 23.30 15.37 -26.57
C MET A 206 23.51 16.77 -27.10
N ALA A 207 23.31 17.78 -26.26
CA ALA A 207 23.49 19.19 -26.60
C ALA A 207 24.35 19.90 -25.54
N SER A 208 25.10 20.93 -25.97
CA SER A 208 25.89 21.76 -25.07
C SER A 208 25.01 22.87 -24.47
N SER A 209 25.02 23.02 -23.15
CA SER A 209 24.33 24.12 -22.47
C SER A 209 24.94 25.49 -22.77
N ALA A 210 26.23 25.54 -23.22
CA ALA A 210 26.91 26.79 -23.59
C ALA A 210 26.46 27.32 -24.96
N ASN A 211 25.92 26.46 -25.82
CA ASN A 211 25.36 26.85 -27.11
C ASN A 211 24.14 25.96 -27.41
N PRO A 212 22.98 26.22 -26.81
CA PRO A 212 21.79 25.39 -27.00
C PRO A 212 21.28 25.54 -28.44
N GLU A 213 21.15 24.41 -29.11
CA GLU A 213 20.54 24.34 -30.45
C GLU A 213 19.01 24.34 -30.29
N THR A 214 18.42 25.54 -30.11
CA THR A 214 17.00 25.71 -29.81
C THR A 214 16.10 25.08 -30.88
N GLU A 215 16.45 25.26 -32.16
CA GLU A 215 15.69 24.65 -33.27
C GLU A 215 15.69 23.12 -33.22
N LEU A 216 16.82 22.50 -32.81
CA LEU A 216 16.90 21.06 -32.62
C LEU A 216 16.01 20.58 -31.47
N LEU A 217 16.00 21.34 -30.38
CA LEU A 217 15.14 21.00 -29.21
C LEU A 217 13.68 21.12 -29.59
N GLU A 218 13.24 22.23 -30.19
CA GLU A 218 11.87 22.41 -30.65
C GLU A 218 11.40 21.31 -31.61
N ALA A 219 12.26 20.95 -32.59
CA ALA A 219 11.99 19.87 -33.54
C ALA A 219 11.85 18.48 -32.83
N ASN A 220 12.60 18.26 -31.75
CA ASN A 220 12.46 17.03 -30.96
C ASN A 220 11.17 17.03 -30.12
N PHE A 221 10.83 18.14 -29.47
CA PHE A 221 9.55 18.26 -28.73
C PHE A 221 8.36 18.06 -29.66
N ALA A 222 8.33 18.70 -30.82
CA ALA A 222 7.24 18.51 -31.79
C ALA A 222 7.08 17.04 -32.26
N LYS A 223 8.19 16.28 -32.35
CA LYS A 223 8.13 14.85 -32.67
C LYS A 223 7.55 14.02 -31.51
N LEU A 224 7.93 14.32 -30.27
CA LEU A 224 7.42 13.63 -29.09
C LEU A 224 5.93 13.91 -28.93
N GLU A 225 5.53 15.16 -29.06
CA GLU A 225 4.13 15.62 -29.03
C GLU A 225 3.29 14.91 -30.08
N ALA A 226 3.76 14.84 -31.32
CA ALA A 226 3.04 14.15 -32.39
C ALA A 226 2.79 12.66 -32.11
N VAL A 227 3.74 11.98 -31.45
CA VAL A 227 3.60 10.58 -31.05
C VAL A 227 2.52 10.44 -29.97
N ILE A 228 2.57 11.27 -28.92
CA ILE A 228 1.61 11.24 -27.81
C ILE A 228 0.20 11.58 -28.32
N LEU A 229 0.06 12.65 -29.10
CA LEU A 229 -1.23 13.04 -29.68
C LEU A 229 -1.82 11.94 -30.57
N GLY A 230 -0.97 11.24 -31.32
CA GLY A 230 -1.39 10.07 -32.10
C GLY A 230 -1.97 8.98 -31.22
N GLN A 231 -1.30 8.61 -30.14
CA GLN A 231 -1.76 7.58 -29.19
C GLN A 231 -3.07 7.98 -28.51
N LEU A 232 -3.18 9.22 -28.01
CA LEU A 232 -4.39 9.71 -27.35
C LEU A 232 -5.59 9.71 -28.28
N ARG A 233 -5.41 10.08 -29.57
CA ARG A 233 -6.47 10.04 -30.59
C ARG A 233 -6.88 8.61 -30.92
N ASP A 234 -5.94 7.67 -31.00
CA ASP A 234 -6.22 6.26 -31.19
C ASP A 234 -7.02 5.66 -30.02
N ASP A 235 -6.81 6.17 -28.81
CA ASP A 235 -7.59 5.83 -27.62
C ASP A 235 -8.95 6.55 -27.51
N GLY A 236 -9.25 7.45 -28.48
CA GLY A 236 -10.54 8.10 -28.61
C GLY A 236 -10.67 9.48 -27.96
N PHE A 237 -9.57 10.06 -27.47
CA PHE A 237 -9.57 11.44 -26.93
C PHE A 237 -9.65 12.48 -28.05
N GLN A 238 -10.38 13.58 -27.77
CA GLN A 238 -10.44 14.72 -28.70
C GLN A 238 -9.37 15.74 -28.33
N ASP A 239 -8.83 16.45 -29.30
CA ASP A 239 -7.78 17.47 -29.09
C ASP A 239 -8.16 18.54 -28.04
N ALA A 240 -9.45 18.81 -27.88
CA ALA A 240 -9.97 19.77 -26.90
C ALA A 240 -9.87 19.26 -25.44
N ASP A 241 -9.72 17.95 -25.25
CA ASP A 241 -9.64 17.29 -23.94
C ASP A 241 -8.19 16.98 -23.54
N ILE A 242 -7.22 17.34 -24.39
CA ILE A 242 -5.79 17.02 -24.18
C ILE A 242 -5.07 18.27 -23.66
N GLU A 243 -4.40 18.10 -22.53
CA GLU A 243 -3.49 19.09 -21.96
C GLU A 243 -2.04 18.62 -22.15
N ILE A 244 -1.19 19.50 -22.62
CA ILE A 244 0.24 19.24 -22.80
C ILE A 244 1.01 20.09 -21.81
N THR A 245 1.85 19.47 -20.98
CA THR A 245 2.64 20.11 -19.92
C THR A 245 4.14 19.89 -20.09
#